data_080548dca2d3203024c84f78c7d815ea
#
_entry.id   080548dca2d3203024c84f78c7d815ea
#
_cell.length_a   1.000
_cell.length_b   1.000
_cell.length_c   1.000
_cell.angle_alpha   90.00
_cell.angle_beta   90.00
_cell.angle_gamma   90.00
#
_symmetry.space_group_name_H-M   'P 1'
#
loop_
_entity.id
_entity.type
_entity.pdbx_description
1 polymer ?
#
loop_
_entity_poly.entity_id
_entity_poly.type
_entity_poly.pdbx_seq_one_letter_code
_entity_poly.pdbx_strand_id
1 'polypeptide(L)'
;QIMREFKSGRINILIATDIVSRGIDIDDIRLVINYDVPHDSEDYVHRIGRTARANHDGCAITFVSEKEQTQFKAIENFLGRNIYKIPVPEELGEAPEYNPRSGAGRSNHKGGGSRKQGNYKGKKNGTGKPNANNRRNTPKE
;
A
#
# COMPACT_ATOMS: atom_id res chain seq x y z
N GLN A 1 27.59 -14.40 -0.86
CA GLN A 1 27.85 -15.54 -1.78
C GLN A 1 26.75 -15.67 -2.81
N ILE A 2 25.46 -15.82 -2.43
CA ILE A 2 24.29 -16.00 -3.31
C ILE A 2 24.20 -14.92 -4.40
N MET A 3 24.38 -13.65 -4.04
CA MET A 3 24.35 -12.53 -4.98
C MET A 3 25.42 -12.61 -6.06
N ARG A 4 26.62 -13.08 -5.71
CA ARG A 4 27.69 -13.30 -6.71
C ARG A 4 27.35 -14.45 -7.67
N GLU A 5 26.74 -15.49 -7.14
CA GLU A 5 26.36 -16.67 -7.94
C GLU A 5 25.21 -16.33 -8.89
N PHE A 6 24.25 -15.51 -8.45
CA PHE A 6 23.19 -15.00 -9.31
C PHE A 6 23.74 -14.05 -10.40
N LYS A 7 24.60 -13.07 -10.03
CA LYS A 7 25.26 -12.17 -11.00
C LYS A 7 26.11 -12.93 -12.03
N SER A 8 26.71 -14.04 -11.63
CA SER A 8 27.54 -14.86 -12.54
C SER A 8 26.74 -15.86 -13.37
N GLY A 9 25.40 -15.90 -13.24
CA GLY A 9 24.53 -16.84 -13.95
C GLY A 9 24.61 -18.28 -13.44
N ARG A 10 25.30 -18.55 -12.31
CA ARG A 10 25.31 -19.87 -11.69
C ARG A 10 24.00 -20.24 -11.03
N ILE A 11 23.26 -19.24 -10.58
CA ILE A 11 21.91 -19.36 -10.08
C ILE A 11 21.00 -18.57 -11.02
N ASN A 12 19.96 -19.20 -11.52
CA ASN A 12 19.04 -18.60 -12.50
C ASN A 12 17.82 -17.95 -11.83
N ILE A 13 17.51 -18.32 -10.59
CA ILE A 13 16.34 -17.83 -9.86
C ILE A 13 16.78 -17.35 -8.49
N LEU A 14 16.38 -16.13 -8.15
CA LEU A 14 16.61 -15.53 -6.85
C LEU A 14 15.25 -15.18 -6.21
N ILE A 15 15.01 -15.71 -5.01
CA ILE A 15 13.86 -15.33 -4.19
C ILE A 15 14.34 -14.34 -3.13
N ALA A 16 13.70 -13.18 -3.06
CA ALA A 16 14.11 -12.10 -2.18
C ALA A 16 12.89 -11.37 -1.58
N THR A 17 13.07 -10.84 -0.39
CA THR A 17 12.12 -9.91 0.25
C THR A 17 12.46 -8.47 -0.12
N ASP A 18 11.55 -7.52 0.18
CA ASP A 18 11.74 -6.09 -0.13
C ASP A 18 13.02 -5.49 0.46
N ILE A 19 13.38 -5.88 1.67
CA ILE A 19 14.59 -5.39 2.35
C ILE A 19 15.84 -5.74 1.53
N VAL A 20 15.86 -6.93 0.96
CA VAL A 20 16.98 -7.39 0.14
C VAL A 20 16.91 -6.77 -1.24
N SER A 21 15.73 -6.66 -1.83
CA SER A 21 15.55 -6.15 -3.20
C SER A 21 15.98 -4.69 -3.36
N ARG A 22 15.83 -3.83 -2.35
CA ARG A 22 16.28 -2.44 -2.36
C ARG A 22 17.80 -2.27 -2.35
N GLY A 23 18.54 -3.26 -1.83
CA GLY A 23 20.01 -3.26 -1.79
C GLY A 23 20.66 -4.04 -2.93
N ILE A 24 19.86 -4.62 -3.82
CA ILE A 24 20.37 -5.43 -4.92
C ILE A 24 20.80 -4.51 -6.06
N ASP A 25 22.10 -4.37 -6.23
CA ASP A 25 22.71 -3.81 -7.42
C ASP A 25 22.81 -4.91 -8.51
N ILE A 26 21.65 -5.35 -9.00
CA ILE A 26 21.53 -6.25 -10.15
C ILE A 26 20.57 -5.60 -11.12
N ASP A 27 21.11 -5.24 -12.24
CA ASP A 27 20.37 -4.81 -13.42
C ASP A 27 20.36 -5.98 -14.43
N ASP A 28 19.52 -5.90 -15.44
CA ASP A 28 19.41 -6.90 -16.49
C ASP A 28 18.77 -8.24 -16.06
N ILE A 29 17.76 -8.16 -15.20
CA ILE A 29 16.91 -9.31 -14.88
C ILE A 29 15.87 -9.47 -15.99
N ARG A 30 15.80 -10.62 -16.65
CA ARG A 30 14.86 -10.88 -17.74
C ARG A 30 13.41 -10.94 -17.29
N LEU A 31 13.18 -11.47 -16.08
CA LEU A 31 11.85 -11.66 -15.51
C LEU A 31 11.82 -11.28 -14.03
N VAL A 32 10.92 -10.39 -13.67
CA VAL A 32 10.59 -10.09 -12.28
C VAL A 32 9.20 -10.64 -11.97
N ILE A 33 9.07 -11.41 -10.91
CA ILE A 33 7.77 -11.92 -10.43
C ILE A 33 7.51 -11.31 -9.06
N ASN A 34 6.46 -10.49 -8.94
CA ASN A 34 5.92 -10.06 -7.66
C ASN A 34 4.89 -11.11 -7.21
N TYR A 35 5.25 -11.89 -6.19
CA TYR A 35 4.34 -12.88 -5.61
C TYR A 35 3.21 -12.20 -4.83
N ASP A 36 3.54 -11.14 -4.09
CA ASP A 36 2.59 -10.27 -3.41
C ASP A 36 2.63 -8.87 -4.06
N VAL A 37 1.49 -8.17 -4.05
CA VAL A 37 1.42 -6.78 -4.49
C VAL A 37 2.18 -5.89 -3.49
N PRO A 38 3.19 -5.12 -3.91
CA PRO A 38 3.90 -4.20 -3.03
C PRO A 38 2.96 -3.20 -2.35
N HIS A 39 3.20 -2.90 -1.07
CA HIS A 39 2.40 -1.92 -0.34
C HIS A 39 2.58 -0.50 -0.88
N ASP A 40 3.77 -0.18 -1.36
CA ASP A 40 4.10 1.12 -1.92
C ASP A 40 4.21 1.04 -3.44
N SER A 41 3.61 2.00 -4.12
CA SER A 41 3.67 2.09 -5.58
C SER A 41 5.08 2.38 -6.10
N GLU A 42 5.90 3.10 -5.34
CA GLU A 42 7.31 3.33 -5.67
C GLU A 42 8.12 2.03 -5.60
N ASP A 43 7.84 1.18 -4.61
CA ASP A 43 8.48 -0.14 -4.50
C ASP A 43 8.15 -1.02 -5.71
N TYR A 44 6.91 -0.95 -6.20
CA TYR A 44 6.54 -1.62 -7.44
C TYR A 44 7.43 -1.17 -8.61
N VAL A 45 7.60 0.13 -8.79
CA VAL A 45 8.46 0.68 -9.86
C VAL A 45 9.92 0.25 -9.68
N HIS A 46 10.43 0.27 -8.46
CA HIS A 46 11.80 -0.18 -8.16
C HIS A 46 12.01 -1.66 -8.46
N ARG A 47 11.02 -2.51 -8.17
CA ARG A 47 11.10 -3.95 -8.46
C ARG A 47 11.08 -4.20 -9.96
N ILE A 48 10.10 -3.65 -10.69
CA ILE A 48 10.02 -3.82 -12.14
C ILE A 48 11.16 -3.11 -12.88
N GLY A 49 11.74 -2.06 -12.29
CA GLY A 49 12.92 -1.37 -12.81
C GLY A 49 14.20 -2.19 -12.77
N ARG A 50 14.20 -3.41 -12.22
CA ARG A 50 15.31 -4.37 -12.33
C ARG A 50 15.31 -5.11 -13.66
N THR A 51 14.22 -5.07 -14.40
CA THR A 51 14.10 -5.60 -15.76
C THR A 51 14.02 -4.45 -16.76
N ALA A 52 14.16 -4.73 -18.05
CA ALA A 52 14.07 -3.75 -19.13
C ALA A 52 15.10 -2.60 -19.05
N ARG A 53 16.37 -2.91 -18.76
CA ARG A 53 17.48 -1.96 -18.85
C ARG A 53 18.42 -2.30 -19.99
N ALA A 54 19.16 -1.26 -20.45
CA ALA A 54 20.29 -1.39 -21.37
C ALA A 54 19.99 -2.17 -22.67
N ASN A 55 18.89 -1.87 -23.37
CA ASN A 55 18.52 -2.45 -24.66
C ASN A 55 17.99 -3.91 -24.62
N HIS A 56 17.61 -4.42 -23.46
CA HIS A 56 16.94 -5.72 -23.37
C HIS A 56 15.48 -5.54 -22.99
N ASP A 57 14.60 -6.27 -23.68
CA ASP A 57 13.20 -6.36 -23.28
C ASP A 57 13.09 -7.15 -21.98
N GLY A 58 12.40 -6.56 -21.00
CA GLY A 58 12.16 -7.19 -19.71
C GLY A 58 10.67 -7.47 -19.51
N CYS A 59 10.37 -8.49 -18.72
CA CYS A 59 9.02 -8.84 -18.35
C CYS A 59 8.83 -8.74 -16.83
N ALA A 60 7.70 -8.17 -16.41
CA ALA A 60 7.28 -8.17 -15.01
C ALA A 60 5.88 -8.79 -14.90
N ILE A 61 5.74 -9.77 -14.02
CA ILE A 61 4.48 -10.42 -13.69
C ILE A 61 4.15 -10.15 -12.23
N THR A 62 2.89 -9.84 -11.95
CA THR A 62 2.42 -9.64 -10.58
C THR A 62 1.20 -10.49 -10.35
N PHE A 63 1.23 -11.33 -9.32
CA PHE A 63 0.04 -12.03 -8.86
C PHE A 63 -0.80 -11.09 -8.00
N VAL A 64 -2.10 -11.09 -8.25
CA VAL A 64 -3.04 -10.18 -7.56
C VAL A 64 -4.21 -10.99 -7.04
N SER A 65 -4.26 -11.16 -5.72
CA SER A 65 -5.41 -11.78 -5.05
C SER A 65 -6.58 -10.78 -4.93
N GLU A 66 -7.79 -11.27 -4.64
CA GLU A 66 -8.96 -10.38 -4.42
C GLU A 66 -8.68 -9.27 -3.38
N LYS A 67 -7.96 -9.60 -2.32
CA LYS A 67 -7.65 -8.66 -1.23
C LYS A 67 -6.69 -7.56 -1.67
N GLU A 68 -5.86 -7.82 -2.65
CA GLU A 68 -4.82 -6.92 -3.13
C GLU A 68 -5.26 -6.06 -4.32
N GLN A 69 -6.44 -6.32 -4.89
CA GLN A 69 -6.91 -5.58 -6.07
C GLN A 69 -6.98 -4.07 -5.84
N THR A 70 -7.37 -3.62 -4.65
CA THR A 70 -7.41 -2.18 -4.30
C THR A 70 -6.02 -1.57 -4.31
N GLN A 71 -5.04 -2.29 -3.76
CA GLN A 71 -3.64 -1.88 -3.72
C GLN A 71 -3.03 -1.88 -5.12
N PHE A 72 -3.31 -2.91 -5.92
CA PHE A 72 -2.88 -2.97 -7.30
C PHE A 72 -3.47 -1.83 -8.14
N LYS A 73 -4.73 -1.45 -7.89
CA LYS A 73 -5.34 -0.26 -8.52
C LYS A 73 -4.65 1.05 -8.15
N ALA A 74 -4.16 1.17 -6.92
CA ALA A 74 -3.36 2.34 -6.51
C ALA A 74 -2.06 2.42 -7.31
N ILE A 75 -1.41 1.29 -7.59
CA ILE A 75 -0.22 1.21 -8.45
C ILE A 75 -0.56 1.65 -9.88
N GLU A 76 -1.66 1.17 -10.48
CA GLU A 76 -2.10 1.59 -11.81
C GLU A 76 -2.33 3.11 -11.89
N ASN A 77 -2.97 3.67 -10.85
CA ASN A 77 -3.21 5.11 -10.75
C ASN A 77 -1.89 5.91 -10.63
N PHE A 78 -0.93 5.41 -9.85
CA PHE A 78 0.39 6.00 -9.72
C PHE A 78 1.17 5.99 -11.04
N LEU A 79 1.07 4.89 -11.80
CA LEU A 79 1.68 4.76 -13.11
C LEU A 79 0.96 5.56 -14.21
N GLY A 80 -0.26 6.03 -13.95
CA GLY A 80 -1.10 6.70 -14.94
C GLY A 80 -1.56 5.81 -16.10
N ARG A 81 -1.48 4.48 -15.95
CA ARG A 81 -1.88 3.49 -16.97
C ARG A 81 -2.41 2.21 -16.35
N ASN A 82 -3.29 1.54 -17.07
CA ASN A 82 -3.73 0.19 -16.70
C ASN A 82 -2.65 -0.83 -17.10
N ILE A 83 -2.42 -1.80 -16.22
CA ILE A 83 -1.53 -2.93 -16.47
C ILE A 83 -2.37 -4.05 -17.13
N TYR A 84 -1.81 -4.71 -18.12
CA TYR A 84 -2.50 -5.82 -18.80
C TYR A 84 -2.76 -6.97 -17.82
N LYS A 85 -4.01 -7.46 -17.78
CA LYS A 85 -4.41 -8.59 -16.96
C LYS A 85 -4.36 -9.86 -17.82
N ILE A 86 -3.44 -10.74 -17.50
CA ILE A 86 -3.31 -12.03 -18.17
C ILE A 86 -4.45 -12.93 -17.67
N PRO A 87 -5.25 -13.53 -18.55
CA PRO A 87 -6.25 -14.51 -18.15
C PRO A 87 -5.59 -15.68 -17.41
N VAL A 88 -6.23 -16.13 -16.34
CA VAL A 88 -5.78 -17.34 -15.64
C VAL A 88 -6.04 -18.55 -16.53
N PRO A 89 -5.08 -19.48 -16.68
CA PRO A 89 -5.30 -20.72 -17.40
C PRO A 89 -6.47 -21.52 -16.82
N GLU A 90 -7.30 -22.11 -17.68
CA GLU A 90 -8.50 -22.85 -17.27
C GLU A 90 -8.20 -23.99 -16.29
N GLU A 91 -7.01 -24.60 -16.39
CA GLU A 91 -6.53 -25.67 -15.51
C GLU A 91 -6.38 -25.22 -14.05
N LEU A 92 -6.23 -23.90 -13.80
CA LEU A 92 -6.11 -23.34 -12.46
C LEU A 92 -7.44 -22.86 -11.87
N GLY A 93 -8.55 -23.07 -12.60
CA GLY A 93 -9.90 -22.71 -12.18
C GLY A 93 -10.29 -21.27 -12.58
N GLU A 94 -11.41 -20.81 -12.04
CA GLU A 94 -11.93 -19.48 -12.35
C GLU A 94 -11.12 -18.39 -11.64
N ALA A 95 -10.72 -17.38 -12.42
CA ALA A 95 -10.08 -16.20 -11.87
C ALA A 95 -11.09 -15.32 -11.14
N PRO A 96 -10.74 -14.73 -10.00
CA PRO A 96 -11.59 -13.74 -9.35
C PRO A 96 -11.78 -12.53 -10.27
N GLU A 97 -13.01 -12.00 -10.30
CA GLU A 97 -13.29 -10.78 -11.06
C GLU A 97 -12.43 -9.61 -10.56
N TYR A 98 -11.85 -8.86 -11.49
CA TYR A 98 -11.08 -7.67 -11.13
C TYR A 98 -12.02 -6.53 -10.72
N ASN A 99 -12.30 -6.43 -9.43
CA ASN A 99 -13.15 -5.41 -8.82
C ASN A 99 -12.45 -4.75 -7.62
N PRO A 100 -11.56 -3.76 -7.83
CA PRO A 100 -10.76 -3.15 -6.78
C PRO A 100 -11.56 -2.41 -5.70
N ARG A 101 -12.87 -2.21 -5.87
CA ARG A 101 -13.74 -1.56 -4.87
C ARG A 101 -14.34 -2.55 -3.86
N SER A 102 -14.37 -3.84 -4.17
CA SER A 102 -14.98 -4.84 -3.28
C SER A 102 -14.12 -5.21 -2.06
N GLY A 103 -12.82 -4.93 -2.10
CA GLY A 103 -11.89 -5.17 -0.98
C GLY A 103 -11.99 -4.16 0.18
N ALA A 104 -12.62 -3.01 -0.01
CA ALA A 104 -12.65 -1.90 0.95
C ALA A 104 -13.82 -1.95 1.96
N GLY A 105 -14.57 -3.05 2.08
CA GLY A 105 -15.79 -2.97 2.87
C GLY A 105 -16.40 -4.28 3.36
N ARG A 106 -15.68 -5.07 4.15
CA ARG A 106 -16.32 -6.04 5.05
C ARG A 106 -15.59 -6.15 6.39
N SER A 107 -15.32 -5.02 7.02
CA SER A 107 -15.24 -4.97 8.47
C SER A 107 -16.67 -4.93 9.03
N ASN A 108 -17.24 -6.11 9.22
CA ASN A 108 -18.57 -6.27 9.82
C ASN A 108 -18.45 -6.01 11.33
N HIS A 109 -18.38 -4.75 11.72
CA HIS A 109 -18.55 -4.33 13.11
C HIS A 109 -20.04 -4.34 13.43
N LYS A 110 -20.60 -5.54 13.66
CA LYS A 110 -21.80 -5.71 14.47
C LYS A 110 -21.42 -5.41 15.93
N GLY A 111 -21.42 -4.15 16.28
CA GLY A 111 -21.38 -3.66 17.65
C GLY A 111 -22.70 -2.99 17.97
N GLY A 112 -23.73 -3.78 18.31
CA GLY A 112 -24.96 -3.30 18.91
C GLY A 112 -24.64 -2.79 20.31
N GLY A 113 -24.71 -1.49 20.49
CA GLY A 113 -24.63 -0.78 21.74
C GLY A 113 -25.71 0.27 21.81
N SER A 114 -26.90 -0.16 22.19
CA SER A 114 -28.02 0.71 22.59
C SER A 114 -27.58 1.57 23.78
N ARG A 115 -27.26 2.84 23.55
CA ARG A 115 -27.08 3.82 24.62
C ARG A 115 -28.44 4.41 24.98
N LYS A 116 -28.99 3.96 26.13
CA LYS A 116 -30.10 4.58 26.84
C LYS A 116 -29.78 6.06 27.09
N GLN A 117 -30.69 6.90 26.62
CA GLN A 117 -30.77 8.32 26.94
C GLN A 117 -31.07 8.49 28.43
N GLY A 118 -30.08 8.88 29.20
CA GLY A 118 -30.22 9.32 30.58
C GLY A 118 -30.56 10.81 30.62
N ASN A 119 -31.82 11.08 30.98
CA ASN A 119 -32.40 12.40 31.19
C ASN A 119 -31.89 12.96 32.54
N TYR A 120 -31.04 13.96 32.51
CA TYR A 120 -30.70 14.73 33.73
C TYR A 120 -31.30 16.11 33.66
N LYS A 121 -32.41 16.26 34.38
CA LYS A 121 -33.02 17.54 34.73
C LYS A 121 -32.13 18.34 35.68
N GLY A 122 -32.13 19.64 35.40
CA GLY A 122 -31.32 20.67 35.94
C GLY A 122 -31.32 20.95 37.43
N LYS A 123 -30.41 21.79 37.83
CA LYS A 123 -30.61 22.78 38.93
C LYS A 123 -29.76 24.01 38.61
N LYS A 124 -30.47 25.14 38.50
CA LYS A 124 -29.93 26.50 38.54
C LYS A 124 -29.51 26.84 39.95
N ASN A 125 -28.45 27.59 40.12
CA ASN A 125 -28.14 28.69 41.07
C ASN A 125 -26.62 28.83 41.05
N GLY A 126 -25.99 29.98 41.01
CA GLY A 126 -26.30 31.37 41.16
C GLY A 126 -24.97 32.11 41.24
N THR A 127 -24.97 33.27 40.67
CA THR A 127 -24.23 34.46 41.05
C THR A 127 -22.71 34.43 41.35
N GLY A 128 -21.96 35.25 40.64
CA GLY A 128 -20.62 35.71 41.03
C GLY A 128 -19.92 36.53 39.92
N LYS A 129 -19.92 37.86 40.13
CA LYS A 129 -19.43 38.92 39.25
C LYS A 129 -17.89 38.92 39.08
N PRO A 130 -17.38 39.78 38.19
CA PRO A 130 -16.09 39.68 37.53
C PRO A 130 -14.98 40.42 38.31
N ASN A 131 -13.75 40.05 38.05
CA ASN A 131 -12.63 40.93 38.43
C ASN A 131 -11.68 41.14 37.26
N ALA A 132 -11.56 42.42 36.92
CA ALA A 132 -10.63 43.00 35.96
C ALA A 132 -9.26 43.23 36.66
N ASN A 133 -8.24 43.20 35.90
CA ASN A 133 -6.97 43.90 35.96
C ASN A 133 -5.84 42.95 35.55
N ASN A 134 -4.84 43.31 34.82
CA ASN A 134 -4.25 44.58 34.46
C ASN A 134 -3.03 44.31 33.54
N ARG A 135 -2.92 45.16 32.53
CA ARG A 135 -1.69 45.78 32.01
C ARG A 135 -0.49 44.96 31.55
N ARG A 136 -0.24 45.10 30.23
CA ARG A 136 0.91 45.83 29.62
C ARG A 136 2.29 45.19 29.84
N ASN A 137 2.94 44.82 28.73
CA ASN A 137 4.08 45.60 28.20
C ASN A 137 4.60 44.95 26.89
N THR A 138 4.58 45.69 25.85
CA THR A 138 5.56 45.76 24.78
C THR A 138 6.57 46.87 25.14
N PRO A 139 7.68 47.12 24.43
CA PRO A 139 8.29 46.58 23.22
C PRO A 139 9.84 46.60 23.20
N LYS A 140 10.40 46.38 21.97
CA LYS A 140 11.75 46.79 21.46
C LYS A 140 12.92 45.86 21.93
N GLU A 141 13.77 45.42 21.06
CA GLU A 141 14.42 45.96 19.83
C GLU A 141 14.64 44.82 18.84
#